data_aa0c7ada76185df9451cd9527e54355c
#
_entry.id   aa0c7ada76185df9451cd9527e54355c
#
_cell.length_a   1.000
_cell.length_b   1.000
_cell.length_c   1.000
_cell.angle_alpha   90.00
_cell.angle_beta   90.00
_cell.angle_gamma   90.00
#
_symmetry.space_group_name_H-M   'P 1'
#
loop_
_entity.id
_entity.type
_entity.pdbx_description
1 polymer ?
#
loop_
_entity_poly.entity_id
_entity_poly.type
_entity_poly.pdbx_seq_one_letter_code
_entity_poly.pdbx_strand_id
1 'polypeptide(L)'
;RKGSSAASDVYKRQEQDPEWYKKNDILGMMMYVNAFAGNLKGVKEKLDYVQESNVNYLHLMPLLESPEGKSDGGYAVSDFRKVQPELGTMEDLESLADECRKKGISLCMDFVMNHTSEEHEWAKRARAGEREYMDRYYFYDNYDVPSQFEQTVPQVFPTTAPGNFTWLDDMKKFVMTTFYPYQWDLNYWNPVVMNEMVYNMLNLTNKGIDVIRIDAVPYIWKQLGTNCRNLPQVHNIVRMMRMICEIVCPGVLLLGEVVMEPEKVVPYFGSVEKPECHMLYNVTTMATTWNTVATRDARLLRQQMDIINRLPKDYVFLNYLRCHDDIGWGLDYGWLGQFGINEVAHKKYLSDFFTGKYENSFARGELYNADPASGDARQCGTTASLCGIEKAAYEKDEEATKRAIRYDLTLHAYMLTQSGIPVIYSGDEIGQENDYTYHEDPKKWGDSRYLHRGDFQWDKAELRHTKGTIPGEMFEGLSKLETIRKSHPVFESTADCRTVDTWDDSILGLIKEKNGEKLVALFNFSEYDKVAWINEEDGMYEDLISGRQMEARGVQIPAFGCYWLLKK
;
A
#
# COMPACT_ATOMS: atom_id res chain seq x y z
N ARG A 1 -30.28 -6.73 -12.50
CA ARG A 1 -30.05 -7.30 -11.17
C ARG A 1 -30.70 -8.68 -11.04
N LYS A 2 -30.03 -9.76 -11.43
CA LYS A 2 -30.22 -11.07 -10.87
C LYS A 2 -28.90 -11.41 -10.17
N GLY A 3 -28.62 -10.69 -9.09
CA GLY A 3 -27.54 -11.04 -8.19
C GLY A 3 -27.95 -12.20 -7.32
N SER A 4 -27.02 -13.04 -6.94
CA SER A 4 -27.22 -13.99 -5.85
C SER A 4 -27.76 -13.22 -4.63
N SER A 5 -28.55 -13.84 -3.78
CA SER A 5 -29.06 -13.23 -2.55
C SER A 5 -27.95 -12.63 -1.67
N ALA A 6 -26.73 -13.15 -1.80
CA ALA A 6 -25.52 -12.76 -1.12
C ALA A 6 -25.05 -11.32 -1.48
N ALA A 7 -24.98 -10.97 -2.77
CA ALA A 7 -24.58 -9.62 -3.19
C ALA A 7 -25.57 -8.57 -2.67
N SER A 8 -26.89 -8.88 -2.69
CA SER A 8 -27.92 -7.96 -2.21
C SER A 8 -27.81 -7.68 -0.69
N ASP A 9 -27.32 -8.62 0.10
CA ASP A 9 -27.22 -8.45 1.56
C ASP A 9 -25.98 -7.64 1.96
N VAL A 10 -24.86 -7.75 1.20
CA VAL A 10 -23.67 -6.89 1.38
C VAL A 10 -24.03 -5.44 1.10
N TYR A 11 -24.67 -5.16 -0.03
CA TYR A 11 -25.06 -3.80 -0.38
C TYR A 11 -26.04 -3.19 0.64
N LYS A 12 -26.98 -3.95 1.15
CA LYS A 12 -27.90 -3.47 2.18
C LYS A 12 -27.20 -3.07 3.47
N ARG A 13 -26.20 -3.84 3.93
CA ARG A 13 -25.43 -3.50 5.12
C ARG A 13 -24.60 -2.23 4.93
N GLN A 14 -23.94 -2.10 3.78
CA GLN A 14 -23.11 -0.94 3.45
C GLN A 14 -23.96 0.30 3.12
N GLU A 15 -25.13 0.13 2.52
CA GLU A 15 -26.11 1.22 2.36
C GLU A 15 -26.61 1.76 3.71
N GLN A 16 -26.71 0.91 4.72
CA GLN A 16 -27.12 1.30 6.08
C GLN A 16 -26.01 2.02 6.85
N ASP A 17 -24.75 1.74 6.52
CA ASP A 17 -23.59 2.33 7.16
C ASP A 17 -22.53 2.66 6.10
N PRO A 18 -22.70 3.76 5.35
CA PRO A 18 -21.79 4.13 4.27
C PRO A 18 -20.41 4.56 4.78
N GLU A 19 -20.26 4.80 6.08
CA GLU A 19 -19.00 5.20 6.72
C GLU A 19 -18.29 4.01 7.41
N TRP A 20 -18.67 2.79 7.11
CA TRP A 20 -18.11 1.58 7.71
C TRP A 20 -16.58 1.53 7.70
N TYR A 21 -15.96 2.11 6.69
CA TYR A 21 -14.50 2.12 6.50
C TYR A 21 -13.76 3.17 7.36
N LYS A 22 -14.47 4.00 8.13
CA LYS A 22 -13.86 5.02 9.02
C LYS A 22 -13.71 4.53 10.46
N LYS A 23 -14.17 3.32 10.77
CA LYS A 23 -14.21 2.79 12.14
C LYS A 23 -12.84 2.28 12.63
N ASN A 24 -12.68 2.27 13.96
CA ASN A 24 -11.46 1.80 14.62
C ASN A 24 -11.30 0.28 14.67
N ASP A 25 -12.26 -0.49 14.20
CA ASP A 25 -12.19 -1.95 14.13
C ASP A 25 -11.66 -2.47 12.78
N ILE A 26 -11.42 -1.60 11.80
CA ILE A 26 -10.90 -1.99 10.50
C ILE A 26 -9.40 -2.25 10.59
N LEU A 27 -9.00 -3.46 10.25
CA LEU A 27 -7.62 -3.85 9.97
C LEU A 27 -7.59 -4.61 8.65
N GLY A 28 -6.76 -4.14 7.73
CA GLY A 28 -6.54 -4.77 6.44
C GLY A 28 -5.30 -5.65 6.41
N MET A 29 -5.33 -6.62 5.50
CA MET A 29 -4.18 -7.44 5.11
C MET A 29 -4.16 -7.54 3.60
N MET A 30 -3.00 -7.34 2.99
CA MET A 30 -2.79 -7.55 1.56
C MET A 30 -1.94 -8.78 1.31
N MET A 31 -2.23 -9.51 0.23
CA MET A 31 -1.54 -10.76 -0.12
C MET A 31 -1.66 -11.09 -1.59
N TYR A 32 -0.68 -11.80 -2.11
CA TYR A 32 -0.84 -12.60 -3.32
C TYR A 32 -1.50 -13.92 -2.98
N VAL A 33 -2.55 -14.28 -3.71
CA VAL A 33 -3.32 -15.53 -3.47
C VAL A 33 -2.43 -16.77 -3.52
N ASN A 34 -1.59 -16.88 -4.55
CA ASN A 34 -0.70 -18.02 -4.72
C ASN A 34 0.36 -18.11 -3.62
N ALA A 35 0.94 -17.00 -3.22
CA ALA A 35 1.95 -16.96 -2.16
C ALA A 35 1.38 -17.27 -0.78
N PHE A 36 0.15 -16.83 -0.51
CA PHE A 36 -0.49 -17.06 0.79
C PHE A 36 -1.02 -18.48 0.95
N ALA A 37 -1.77 -18.99 -0.02
CA ALA A 37 -2.47 -20.26 0.12
C ALA A 37 -2.61 -21.07 -1.17
N GLY A 38 -1.79 -20.78 -2.19
CA GLY A 38 -1.75 -21.51 -3.46
C GLY A 38 -2.82 -21.09 -4.47
N ASN A 39 -4.08 -21.00 -4.05
CA ASN A 39 -5.20 -20.62 -4.91
C ASN A 39 -6.37 -20.04 -4.07
N LEU A 40 -7.46 -19.65 -4.75
CA LEU A 40 -8.63 -19.04 -4.10
C LEU A 40 -9.31 -19.99 -3.11
N LYS A 41 -9.38 -21.28 -3.40
CA LYS A 41 -9.90 -22.28 -2.47
C LYS A 41 -9.03 -22.37 -1.22
N GLY A 42 -7.72 -22.31 -1.38
CA GLY A 42 -6.77 -22.28 -0.27
C GLY A 42 -6.95 -21.05 0.62
N VAL A 43 -7.15 -19.86 0.04
CA VAL A 43 -7.46 -18.64 0.82
C VAL A 43 -8.75 -18.82 1.62
N LYS A 44 -9.80 -19.37 1.00
CA LYS A 44 -11.07 -19.67 1.70
C LYS A 44 -10.87 -20.60 2.91
N GLU A 45 -10.03 -21.61 2.78
CA GLU A 45 -9.71 -22.55 3.88
C GLU A 45 -8.92 -21.88 5.02
N LYS A 46 -8.23 -20.76 4.73
CA LYS A 46 -7.41 -20.01 5.69
C LYS A 46 -8.11 -18.78 6.29
N LEU A 47 -9.38 -18.56 6.02
CA LEU A 47 -10.11 -17.41 6.55
C LEU A 47 -10.21 -17.40 8.07
N ASP A 48 -10.17 -18.55 8.74
CA ASP A 48 -10.12 -18.60 10.20
C ASP A 48 -8.81 -18.01 10.74
N TYR A 49 -7.68 -18.27 10.08
CA TYR A 49 -6.41 -17.60 10.39
C TYR A 49 -6.49 -16.10 10.17
N VAL A 50 -7.09 -15.65 9.06
CA VAL A 50 -7.28 -14.21 8.76
C VAL A 50 -8.09 -13.55 9.87
N GLN A 51 -9.19 -14.15 10.31
CA GLN A 51 -9.98 -13.63 11.44
C GLN A 51 -9.21 -13.62 12.75
N GLU A 52 -8.46 -14.67 13.04
CA GLU A 52 -7.62 -14.75 14.23
C GLU A 52 -6.57 -13.63 14.26
N SER A 53 -6.09 -13.20 13.11
CA SER A 53 -5.20 -12.04 12.94
C SER A 53 -5.91 -10.69 13.12
N ASN A 54 -7.19 -10.68 13.52
CA ASN A 54 -8.05 -9.49 13.64
C ASN A 54 -8.35 -8.77 12.32
N VAL A 55 -8.09 -9.39 11.18
CA VAL A 55 -8.27 -8.82 9.84
C VAL A 55 -9.74 -8.93 9.42
N ASN A 56 -10.30 -7.81 8.99
CA ASN A 56 -11.66 -7.72 8.44
C ASN A 56 -11.72 -6.97 7.10
N TYR A 57 -10.57 -6.71 6.51
CA TYR A 57 -10.41 -6.12 5.19
C TYR A 57 -9.27 -6.88 4.48
N LEU A 58 -9.60 -7.63 3.44
CA LEU A 58 -8.65 -8.49 2.73
C LEU A 58 -8.41 -7.97 1.32
N HIS A 59 -7.20 -7.53 1.03
CA HIS A 59 -6.80 -7.13 -0.29
C HIS A 59 -6.06 -8.27 -0.99
N LEU A 60 -6.68 -8.83 -2.02
CA LEU A 60 -6.08 -9.82 -2.90
C LEU A 60 -5.37 -9.09 -4.05
N MET A 61 -4.05 -9.26 -4.14
CA MET A 61 -3.26 -8.74 -5.26
C MET A 61 -3.79 -9.25 -6.59
N PRO A 62 -3.42 -8.68 -7.74
CA PRO A 62 -4.04 -9.00 -9.03
C PRO A 62 -4.15 -10.49 -9.28
N LEU A 63 -5.35 -10.95 -9.54
CA LEU A 63 -5.68 -12.37 -9.70
C LEU A 63 -6.40 -12.67 -11.02
N LEU A 64 -6.63 -11.66 -11.86
CA LEU A 64 -7.20 -11.85 -13.19
C LEU A 64 -6.16 -12.42 -14.14
N GLU A 65 -6.62 -13.02 -15.24
CA GLU A 65 -5.74 -13.69 -16.21
C GLU A 65 -4.64 -12.75 -16.73
N SER A 66 -3.41 -13.21 -16.65
CA SER A 66 -2.23 -12.52 -17.18
C SER A 66 -1.23 -13.55 -17.75
N PRO A 67 -0.41 -13.18 -18.76
CA PRO A 67 0.53 -14.10 -19.38
C PRO A 67 1.66 -14.48 -18.44
N GLU A 68 2.11 -15.73 -18.54
CA GLU A 68 3.30 -16.19 -17.84
C GLU A 68 4.55 -15.44 -18.34
N GLY A 69 5.40 -14.96 -17.42
CA GLY A 69 6.65 -14.27 -17.71
C GLY A 69 6.50 -12.81 -18.20
N LYS A 70 5.29 -12.40 -18.59
CA LYS A 70 4.95 -11.02 -19.00
C LYS A 70 3.74 -10.52 -18.23
N SER A 71 3.77 -10.71 -16.92
CA SER A 71 2.65 -10.48 -16.03
C SER A 71 2.77 -9.17 -15.24
N ASP A 72 3.99 -8.71 -14.97
CA ASP A 72 4.25 -7.60 -14.03
C ASP A 72 3.50 -7.79 -12.70
N GLY A 73 3.65 -8.94 -12.07
CA GLY A 73 2.99 -9.22 -10.80
C GLY A 73 1.45 -9.30 -10.89
N GLY A 74 0.90 -9.59 -12.08
CA GLY A 74 -0.54 -9.66 -12.35
C GLY A 74 -1.13 -8.37 -12.92
N TYR A 75 -0.34 -7.31 -13.09
CA TYR A 75 -0.82 -6.03 -13.61
C TYR A 75 -0.87 -5.95 -15.15
N ALA A 76 -0.39 -6.95 -15.87
CA ALA A 76 -0.57 -7.07 -17.31
C ALA A 76 -1.77 -7.97 -17.61
N VAL A 77 -2.99 -7.45 -17.44
CA VAL A 77 -4.22 -8.21 -17.53
C VAL A 77 -4.54 -8.57 -18.98
N SER A 78 -4.72 -9.85 -19.28
CA SER A 78 -5.11 -10.37 -20.60
C SER A 78 -6.61 -10.64 -20.72
N ASP A 79 -7.32 -10.82 -19.60
CA ASP A 79 -8.78 -10.96 -19.57
C ASP A 79 -9.34 -10.46 -18.25
N PHE A 80 -10.11 -9.38 -18.26
CA PHE A 80 -10.72 -8.78 -17.05
C PHE A 80 -11.90 -9.58 -16.48
N ARG A 81 -12.38 -10.59 -17.19
CA ARG A 81 -13.54 -11.41 -16.79
C ARG A 81 -13.18 -12.84 -16.44
N LYS A 82 -11.88 -13.14 -16.39
CA LYS A 82 -11.33 -14.43 -15.98
C LYS A 82 -10.35 -14.30 -14.85
N VAL A 83 -10.43 -15.22 -13.91
CA VAL A 83 -9.38 -15.44 -12.91
C VAL A 83 -8.24 -16.20 -13.58
N GLN A 84 -7.01 -15.93 -13.15
CA GLN A 84 -5.81 -16.69 -13.54
C GLN A 84 -6.07 -18.18 -13.31
N PRO A 85 -5.93 -19.06 -14.32
CA PRO A 85 -6.34 -20.47 -14.19
C PRO A 85 -5.73 -21.21 -13.00
N GLU A 86 -4.48 -20.92 -12.67
CA GLU A 86 -3.78 -21.55 -11.53
C GLU A 86 -4.39 -21.14 -10.18
N LEU A 87 -5.05 -19.99 -10.12
CA LEU A 87 -5.67 -19.46 -8.91
C LEU A 87 -7.12 -19.94 -8.73
N GLY A 88 -7.77 -20.35 -9.80
CA GLY A 88 -9.14 -20.84 -9.78
C GLY A 88 -10.03 -20.22 -10.85
N THR A 89 -11.32 -20.13 -10.56
CA THR A 89 -12.35 -19.63 -11.45
C THR A 89 -13.05 -18.40 -10.86
N MET A 90 -13.88 -17.74 -11.68
CA MET A 90 -14.72 -16.64 -11.18
C MET A 90 -15.73 -17.12 -10.13
N GLU A 91 -16.21 -18.36 -10.24
CA GLU A 91 -17.08 -19.02 -9.24
C GLU A 91 -16.34 -19.23 -7.92
N ASP A 92 -15.05 -19.58 -7.96
CA ASP A 92 -14.21 -19.67 -6.76
C ASP A 92 -14.05 -18.31 -6.08
N LEU A 93 -13.91 -17.23 -6.84
CA LEU A 93 -13.87 -15.86 -6.31
C LEU A 93 -15.20 -15.46 -5.65
N GLU A 94 -16.33 -15.76 -6.29
CA GLU A 94 -17.65 -15.52 -5.69
C GLU A 94 -17.85 -16.31 -4.41
N SER A 95 -17.43 -17.57 -4.38
CA SER A 95 -17.49 -18.42 -3.20
C SER A 95 -16.64 -17.88 -2.04
N LEU A 96 -15.45 -17.36 -2.36
CA LEU A 96 -14.59 -16.69 -1.37
C LEU A 96 -15.24 -15.42 -0.84
N ALA A 97 -15.81 -14.59 -1.74
CA ALA A 97 -16.51 -13.37 -1.36
C ALA A 97 -17.69 -13.65 -0.41
N ASP A 98 -18.46 -14.70 -0.69
CA ASP A 98 -19.58 -15.11 0.17
C ASP A 98 -19.11 -15.53 1.56
N GLU A 99 -18.02 -16.31 1.65
CA GLU A 99 -17.46 -16.71 2.96
C GLU A 99 -16.87 -15.52 3.73
N CYS A 100 -16.16 -14.63 3.04
CA CYS A 100 -15.66 -13.39 3.64
C CYS A 100 -16.79 -12.56 4.25
N ARG A 101 -17.88 -12.40 3.51
CA ARG A 101 -19.05 -11.66 3.98
C ARG A 101 -19.66 -12.29 5.23
N LYS A 102 -19.82 -13.61 5.29
CA LYS A 102 -20.33 -14.34 6.47
C LYS A 102 -19.44 -14.11 7.69
N LYS A 103 -18.15 -13.93 7.48
CA LYS A 103 -17.15 -13.70 8.53
C LYS A 103 -16.90 -12.20 8.82
N GLY A 104 -17.63 -11.29 8.16
CA GLY A 104 -17.46 -9.86 8.35
C GLY A 104 -16.17 -9.29 7.73
N ILE A 105 -15.61 -9.97 6.72
CA ILE A 105 -14.41 -9.57 5.99
C ILE A 105 -14.82 -8.91 4.68
N SER A 106 -14.38 -7.67 4.45
CA SER A 106 -14.54 -6.97 3.18
C SER A 106 -13.42 -7.34 2.21
N LEU A 107 -13.74 -7.53 0.93
CA LEU A 107 -12.75 -7.85 -0.11
C LEU A 107 -12.38 -6.63 -0.93
N CYS A 108 -11.08 -6.45 -1.13
CA CYS A 108 -10.49 -5.48 -2.05
C CYS A 108 -9.79 -6.21 -3.19
N MET A 109 -9.97 -5.73 -4.41
CA MET A 109 -9.27 -6.21 -5.61
C MET A 109 -8.69 -5.06 -6.41
N ASP A 110 -7.58 -5.34 -7.08
CA ASP A 110 -6.98 -4.44 -8.05
C ASP A 110 -7.81 -4.38 -9.34
N PHE A 111 -7.94 -3.18 -9.86
CA PHE A 111 -8.53 -2.91 -11.16
C PHE A 111 -7.57 -2.05 -11.98
N VAL A 112 -6.98 -2.65 -13.01
CA VAL A 112 -5.97 -2.02 -13.85
C VAL A 112 -6.65 -1.34 -15.02
N MET A 113 -6.85 -0.02 -14.95
CA MET A 113 -7.52 0.77 -15.98
C MET A 113 -6.58 1.34 -17.03
N ASN A 114 -5.31 1.60 -16.66
CA ASN A 114 -4.39 2.35 -17.53
C ASN A 114 -4.00 1.58 -18.80
N HIS A 115 -3.90 0.26 -18.72
CA HIS A 115 -3.36 -0.58 -19.81
C HIS A 115 -3.93 -1.99 -19.78
N THR A 116 -3.70 -2.72 -20.87
CA THR A 116 -3.89 -4.17 -20.93
C THR A 116 -2.58 -4.88 -21.27
N SER A 117 -2.54 -6.21 -21.06
CA SER A 117 -1.51 -7.03 -21.68
C SER A 117 -1.58 -6.96 -23.21
N GLU A 118 -0.43 -7.12 -23.87
CA GLU A 118 -0.37 -7.31 -25.33
C GLU A 118 -1.10 -8.59 -25.80
N GLU A 119 -1.40 -9.51 -24.87
CA GLU A 119 -2.15 -10.74 -25.12
C GLU A 119 -3.65 -10.63 -24.79
N HIS A 120 -4.14 -9.45 -24.42
CA HIS A 120 -5.57 -9.18 -24.31
C HIS A 120 -6.24 -9.32 -25.69
N GLU A 121 -7.48 -9.79 -25.72
CA GLU A 121 -8.25 -9.95 -26.96
C GLU A 121 -8.24 -8.68 -27.82
N TRP A 122 -8.39 -7.51 -27.21
CA TRP A 122 -8.34 -6.23 -27.94
C TRP A 122 -6.98 -5.99 -28.58
N ALA A 123 -5.91 -6.31 -27.87
CA ALA A 123 -4.56 -6.14 -28.37
C ALA A 123 -4.26 -7.12 -29.52
N LYS A 124 -4.72 -8.36 -29.42
CA LYS A 124 -4.58 -9.36 -30.48
C LYS A 124 -5.34 -8.94 -31.75
N ARG A 125 -6.55 -8.44 -31.62
CA ARG A 125 -7.35 -7.95 -32.73
C ARG A 125 -6.79 -6.66 -33.34
N ALA A 126 -6.25 -5.77 -32.52
CA ALA A 126 -5.52 -4.59 -33.00
C ALA A 126 -4.29 -4.99 -33.80
N ARG A 127 -3.53 -5.97 -33.30
CA ARG A 127 -2.36 -6.53 -33.99
C ARG A 127 -2.70 -7.20 -35.31
N ALA A 128 -3.90 -7.77 -35.44
CA ALA A 128 -4.44 -8.31 -36.68
C ALA A 128 -4.92 -7.24 -37.67
N GLY A 129 -4.87 -5.97 -37.31
CA GLY A 129 -5.23 -4.84 -38.17
C GLY A 129 -6.69 -4.39 -38.09
N GLU A 130 -7.47 -4.89 -37.10
CA GLU A 130 -8.84 -4.45 -36.91
C GLU A 130 -8.90 -3.03 -36.35
N ARG A 131 -9.38 -2.10 -37.15
CA ARG A 131 -9.37 -0.66 -36.81
C ARG A 131 -10.08 -0.32 -35.51
N GLU A 132 -11.23 -0.94 -35.24
CA GLU A 132 -11.98 -0.74 -34.01
C GLU A 132 -11.15 -1.00 -32.75
N TYR A 133 -10.30 -2.02 -32.79
CA TYR A 133 -9.43 -2.37 -31.65
C TYR A 133 -8.13 -1.60 -31.63
N MET A 134 -7.61 -1.22 -32.80
CA MET A 134 -6.47 -0.30 -32.87
C MET A 134 -6.79 1.05 -32.22
N ASP A 135 -8.01 1.56 -32.41
CA ASP A 135 -8.45 2.83 -31.83
C ASP A 135 -8.64 2.78 -30.29
N ARG A 136 -8.53 1.60 -29.68
CA ARG A 136 -8.52 1.44 -28.20
C ARG A 136 -7.15 1.65 -27.56
N TYR A 137 -6.10 1.80 -28.37
CA TYR A 137 -4.72 2.03 -27.96
C TYR A 137 -4.14 3.23 -28.68
N TYR A 138 -2.87 3.56 -28.42
CA TYR A 138 -2.15 4.65 -29.10
C TYR A 138 -1.10 4.05 -30.03
N PHE A 139 -1.42 3.98 -31.33
CA PHE A 139 -0.50 3.50 -32.39
C PHE A 139 0.00 4.63 -33.27
N TYR A 140 1.26 4.57 -33.66
CA TYR A 140 1.91 5.53 -34.56
C TYR A 140 2.77 4.80 -35.58
N ASP A 141 2.74 5.26 -36.85
CA ASP A 141 3.47 4.60 -37.95
C ASP A 141 4.99 4.82 -37.88
N ASN A 142 5.41 5.89 -37.25
CA ASN A 142 6.83 6.25 -37.11
C ASN A 142 7.07 6.92 -35.75
N TYR A 143 8.33 7.39 -35.54
CA TYR A 143 8.74 7.98 -34.26
C TYR A 143 8.49 9.50 -34.16
N ASP A 144 7.83 10.15 -35.13
CA ASP A 144 7.63 11.60 -35.13
C ASP A 144 6.79 12.07 -33.92
N VAL A 145 5.61 11.51 -33.74
CA VAL A 145 4.75 11.83 -32.59
C VAL A 145 5.28 11.22 -31.29
N PRO A 146 5.69 9.94 -31.26
CA PRO A 146 6.36 9.39 -30.08
C PRO A 146 7.52 10.22 -29.55
N SER A 147 8.38 10.75 -30.43
CA SER A 147 9.51 11.61 -30.02
C SER A 147 9.06 12.89 -29.35
N GLN A 148 7.91 13.46 -29.75
CA GLN A 148 7.34 14.64 -29.12
C GLN A 148 6.80 14.34 -27.72
N PHE A 149 6.15 13.18 -27.53
CA PHE A 149 5.76 12.71 -26.19
C PHE A 149 6.97 12.54 -25.26
N GLU A 150 8.05 11.92 -25.77
CA GLU A 150 9.27 11.67 -24.99
C GLU A 150 9.95 12.97 -24.49
N GLN A 151 9.67 14.11 -25.09
CA GLN A 151 10.17 15.40 -24.63
C GLN A 151 9.51 15.88 -23.33
N THR A 152 8.27 15.47 -23.06
CA THR A 152 7.47 15.98 -21.94
C THR A 152 7.05 14.90 -20.95
N VAL A 153 7.01 13.62 -21.35
CA VAL A 153 6.54 12.51 -20.53
C VAL A 153 7.71 11.83 -19.83
N PRO A 154 7.79 11.87 -18.50
CA PRO A 154 8.82 11.17 -17.75
C PRO A 154 8.69 9.66 -17.90
N GLN A 155 9.80 8.95 -17.81
CA GLN A 155 9.82 7.49 -17.81
C GLN A 155 9.57 6.95 -16.40
N VAL A 156 8.75 5.90 -16.30
CA VAL A 156 8.47 5.24 -15.00
C VAL A 156 9.64 4.36 -14.57
N PHE A 157 10.19 3.59 -15.51
CA PHE A 157 11.30 2.67 -15.27
C PHE A 157 12.47 2.96 -16.24
N PRO A 158 13.25 4.04 -16.00
CA PRO A 158 14.26 4.49 -16.95
C PRO A 158 15.34 3.45 -17.28
N THR A 159 15.63 2.55 -16.35
CA THR A 159 16.68 1.51 -16.49
C THR A 159 16.13 0.13 -16.81
N THR A 160 14.96 -0.22 -16.26
CA THR A 160 14.37 -1.56 -16.42
C THR A 160 13.50 -1.65 -17.67
N ALA A 161 12.74 -0.60 -17.99
CA ALA A 161 11.87 -0.53 -19.17
C ALA A 161 11.90 0.91 -19.74
N PRO A 162 13.00 1.31 -20.40
CA PRO A 162 13.17 2.68 -20.86
C PRO A 162 12.21 3.07 -21.99
N GLY A 163 11.85 4.35 -22.03
CA GLY A 163 10.94 4.91 -23.02
C GLY A 163 9.46 4.77 -22.63
N ASN A 164 8.61 5.41 -23.44
CA ASN A 164 7.14 5.36 -23.30
C ASN A 164 6.46 4.73 -24.53
N PHE A 165 7.24 4.23 -25.49
CA PHE A 165 6.75 3.61 -26.72
C PHE A 165 7.54 2.35 -27.03
N THR A 166 6.85 1.37 -27.61
CA THR A 166 7.41 0.09 -28.03
C THR A 166 7.17 -0.12 -29.52
N TRP A 167 8.23 -0.43 -30.25
CA TRP A 167 8.12 -0.80 -31.68
C TRP A 167 7.59 -2.22 -31.81
N LEU A 168 6.59 -2.38 -32.66
CA LEU A 168 6.00 -3.67 -33.01
C LEU A 168 6.37 -3.97 -34.47
N ASP A 169 7.34 -4.86 -34.64
CA ASP A 169 7.89 -5.14 -35.98
C ASP A 169 6.87 -5.79 -36.92
N ASP A 170 5.97 -6.60 -36.40
CA ASP A 170 4.89 -7.25 -37.14
C ASP A 170 3.83 -6.26 -37.64
N MET A 171 3.54 -5.21 -36.88
CA MET A 171 2.58 -4.15 -37.26
C MET A 171 3.25 -2.98 -38.00
N LYS A 172 4.58 -2.87 -37.94
CA LYS A 172 5.34 -1.67 -38.39
C LYS A 172 4.80 -0.39 -37.75
N LYS A 173 4.53 -0.44 -36.43
CA LYS A 173 3.98 0.68 -35.65
C LYS A 173 4.63 0.72 -34.26
N PHE A 174 4.66 1.94 -33.71
CA PHE A 174 4.87 2.15 -32.28
C PHE A 174 3.54 2.08 -31.54
N VAL A 175 3.54 1.50 -30.36
CA VAL A 175 2.42 1.56 -29.40
C VAL A 175 2.89 2.20 -28.10
N MET A 176 2.02 3.00 -27.48
CA MET A 176 2.34 3.63 -26.20
C MET A 176 2.36 2.59 -25.08
N THR A 177 3.44 2.58 -24.30
CA THR A 177 3.69 1.65 -23.20
C THR A 177 4.35 2.40 -22.04
N THR A 178 3.56 3.03 -21.20
CA THR A 178 4.04 3.82 -20.06
C THR A 178 4.84 2.96 -19.06
N PHE A 179 4.45 1.70 -18.89
CA PHE A 179 5.10 0.73 -18.00
C PHE A 179 5.98 -0.24 -18.80
N TYR A 180 5.74 -1.54 -18.73
CA TYR A 180 6.53 -2.50 -19.51
C TYR A 180 6.10 -2.57 -20.98
N PRO A 181 6.99 -3.00 -21.88
CA PRO A 181 6.69 -3.10 -23.33
C PRO A 181 5.48 -3.97 -23.69
N TYR A 182 5.11 -4.92 -22.84
CA TYR A 182 3.94 -5.79 -23.02
C TYR A 182 2.66 -5.24 -22.37
N GLN A 183 2.70 -4.03 -21.81
CA GLN A 183 1.54 -3.34 -21.23
C GLN A 183 1.17 -2.15 -22.11
N TRP A 184 0.14 -2.32 -22.93
CA TRP A 184 -0.31 -1.32 -23.90
C TRP A 184 -1.30 -0.36 -23.28
N ASP A 185 -1.00 0.94 -23.34
CA ASP A 185 -1.83 1.99 -22.75
C ASP A 185 -3.18 2.11 -23.47
N LEU A 186 -4.27 2.14 -22.68
CA LEU A 186 -5.62 2.30 -23.18
C LEU A 186 -5.94 3.74 -23.53
N ASN A 187 -6.62 3.92 -24.66
CA ASN A 187 -7.02 5.23 -25.19
C ASN A 187 -8.39 5.66 -24.67
N TYR A 188 -8.43 6.43 -23.59
CA TYR A 188 -9.67 6.97 -23.03
C TYR A 188 -10.28 8.14 -23.81
N TRP A 189 -9.63 8.64 -24.86
CA TRP A 189 -10.26 9.50 -25.84
C TRP A 189 -11.38 8.76 -26.58
N ASN A 190 -11.30 7.46 -26.68
CA ASN A 190 -12.32 6.60 -27.25
C ASN A 190 -13.33 6.21 -26.16
N PRO A 191 -14.58 6.71 -26.22
CA PRO A 191 -15.59 6.43 -25.18
C PRO A 191 -15.94 4.94 -25.05
N VAL A 192 -15.71 4.13 -26.07
CA VAL A 192 -15.91 2.68 -26.01
C VAL A 192 -14.99 2.07 -24.95
N VAL A 193 -13.75 2.54 -24.83
CA VAL A 193 -12.79 2.09 -23.81
C VAL A 193 -13.35 2.35 -22.40
N MET A 194 -13.84 3.56 -22.14
CA MET A 194 -14.44 3.90 -20.86
C MET A 194 -15.65 3.01 -20.54
N ASN A 195 -16.56 2.84 -21.48
CA ASN A 195 -17.75 2.01 -21.30
C ASN A 195 -17.40 0.55 -20.98
N GLU A 196 -16.47 -0.04 -21.73
CA GLU A 196 -16.05 -1.43 -21.53
C GLU A 196 -15.32 -1.61 -20.20
N MET A 197 -14.45 -0.67 -19.83
CA MET A 197 -13.72 -0.75 -18.56
C MET A 197 -14.65 -0.55 -17.36
N VAL A 198 -15.62 0.36 -17.43
CA VAL A 198 -16.66 0.49 -16.39
C VAL A 198 -17.47 -0.80 -16.26
N TYR A 199 -17.85 -1.42 -17.38
CA TYR A 199 -18.53 -2.71 -17.35
C TYR A 199 -17.68 -3.78 -16.64
N ASN A 200 -16.38 -3.85 -16.94
CA ASN A 200 -15.46 -4.78 -16.28
C ASN A 200 -15.39 -4.53 -14.76
N MET A 201 -15.32 -3.26 -14.34
CA MET A 201 -15.36 -2.89 -12.92
C MET A 201 -16.67 -3.35 -12.26
N LEU A 202 -17.81 -3.03 -12.86
CA LEU A 202 -19.11 -3.41 -12.31
C LEU A 202 -19.32 -4.93 -12.28
N ASN A 203 -18.72 -5.66 -13.21
CA ASN A 203 -18.73 -7.12 -13.16
C ASN A 203 -18.02 -7.64 -11.89
N LEU A 204 -16.88 -7.07 -11.51
CA LEU A 204 -16.19 -7.44 -10.28
C LEU A 204 -17.02 -7.09 -9.04
N THR A 205 -17.61 -5.91 -8.98
CA THR A 205 -18.46 -5.53 -7.84
C THR A 205 -19.67 -6.46 -7.72
N ASN A 206 -20.24 -6.90 -8.85
CA ASN A 206 -21.34 -7.87 -8.86
C ASN A 206 -20.93 -9.27 -8.37
N LYS A 207 -19.65 -9.59 -8.38
CA LYS A 207 -19.06 -10.82 -7.80
C LYS A 207 -18.85 -10.75 -6.29
N GLY A 208 -19.07 -9.61 -5.67
CA GLY A 208 -18.97 -9.42 -4.22
C GLY A 208 -17.73 -8.65 -3.77
N ILE A 209 -17.06 -7.95 -4.67
CA ILE A 209 -15.92 -7.12 -4.32
C ILE A 209 -16.41 -5.80 -3.71
N ASP A 210 -15.94 -5.49 -2.50
CA ASP A 210 -16.38 -4.33 -1.72
C ASP A 210 -15.54 -3.08 -1.98
N VAL A 211 -14.27 -3.25 -2.32
CA VAL A 211 -13.33 -2.16 -2.58
C VAL A 211 -12.60 -2.40 -3.89
N ILE A 212 -12.67 -1.43 -4.78
CA ILE A 212 -11.94 -1.43 -6.04
C ILE A 212 -10.69 -0.57 -5.88
N ARG A 213 -9.52 -1.20 -5.93
CA ARG A 213 -8.25 -0.50 -5.98
C ARG A 213 -7.91 -0.17 -7.41
N ILE A 214 -7.93 1.11 -7.74
CA ILE A 214 -7.63 1.60 -9.08
C ILE A 214 -6.12 1.80 -9.19
N ASP A 215 -5.50 0.97 -10.02
CA ASP A 215 -4.06 1.00 -10.28
C ASP A 215 -3.67 2.18 -11.17
N ALA A 216 -2.51 2.76 -10.90
CA ALA A 216 -1.86 3.77 -11.75
C ALA A 216 -2.77 4.93 -12.17
N VAL A 217 -3.60 5.43 -11.26
CA VAL A 217 -4.62 6.45 -11.54
C VAL A 217 -4.07 7.68 -12.28
N PRO A 218 -2.93 8.28 -11.89
CA PRO A 218 -2.43 9.51 -12.52
C PRO A 218 -2.18 9.41 -14.03
N TYR A 219 -2.01 8.22 -14.56
CA TYR A 219 -1.54 7.96 -15.92
C TYR A 219 -2.64 7.74 -16.95
N ILE A 220 -3.92 7.67 -16.53
CA ILE A 220 -5.02 7.17 -17.36
C ILE A 220 -5.25 8.03 -18.62
N TRP A 221 -5.06 9.35 -18.57
CA TRP A 221 -5.26 10.24 -19.70
C TRP A 221 -3.93 10.66 -20.33
N LYS A 222 -3.84 10.54 -21.66
CA LYS A 222 -2.65 10.91 -22.43
C LYS A 222 -2.96 12.10 -23.32
N GLN A 223 -2.09 13.09 -23.34
CA GLN A 223 -2.23 14.26 -24.20
C GLN A 223 -0.86 14.78 -24.60
N LEU A 224 -0.65 14.94 -25.92
CA LEU A 224 0.59 15.47 -26.47
C LEU A 224 0.88 16.88 -25.92
N GLY A 225 2.15 17.16 -25.64
CA GLY A 225 2.59 18.44 -25.07
C GLY A 225 2.43 18.54 -23.56
N THR A 226 1.99 17.48 -22.89
CA THR A 226 1.88 17.38 -21.44
C THR A 226 2.80 16.27 -20.90
N ASN A 227 2.89 16.17 -19.58
CA ASN A 227 3.62 15.06 -18.94
C ASN A 227 2.77 13.77 -18.84
N CYS A 228 1.54 13.77 -19.35
CA CYS A 228 0.57 12.66 -19.26
C CYS A 228 0.33 12.15 -17.84
N ARG A 229 0.40 13.03 -16.84
CA ARG A 229 0.20 12.68 -15.42
C ARG A 229 -0.67 13.74 -14.75
N ASN A 230 -1.62 13.29 -13.93
CA ASN A 230 -2.47 14.17 -13.12
C ASN A 230 -3.28 15.20 -13.92
N LEU A 231 -3.64 14.87 -15.16
CA LEU A 231 -4.40 15.78 -16.03
C LEU A 231 -5.85 15.91 -15.54
N PRO A 232 -6.53 17.04 -15.82
CA PRO A 232 -7.91 17.26 -15.38
C PRO A 232 -8.88 16.15 -15.78
N GLN A 233 -8.67 15.55 -16.95
CA GLN A 233 -9.51 14.46 -17.45
C GLN A 233 -9.39 13.19 -16.60
N VAL A 234 -8.24 12.93 -15.97
CA VAL A 234 -8.08 11.82 -15.02
C VAL A 234 -9.05 12.00 -13.85
N HIS A 235 -9.10 13.18 -13.28
CA HIS A 235 -10.02 13.51 -12.18
C HIS A 235 -11.48 13.36 -12.62
N ASN A 236 -11.83 13.78 -13.82
CA ASN A 236 -13.19 13.59 -14.37
C ASN A 236 -13.54 12.10 -14.50
N ILE A 237 -12.62 11.27 -14.97
CA ILE A 237 -12.83 9.82 -15.11
C ILE A 237 -13.06 9.19 -13.72
N VAL A 238 -12.23 9.48 -12.75
CA VAL A 238 -12.37 8.95 -11.39
C VAL A 238 -13.69 9.39 -10.76
N ARG A 239 -14.07 10.65 -10.95
CA ARG A 239 -15.35 11.16 -10.47
C ARG A 239 -16.54 10.46 -11.13
N MET A 240 -16.48 10.23 -12.44
CA MET A 240 -17.51 9.46 -13.13
C MET A 240 -17.65 8.06 -12.57
N MET A 241 -16.53 7.38 -12.30
CA MET A 241 -16.53 6.06 -11.67
C MET A 241 -17.16 6.11 -10.28
N ARG A 242 -16.83 7.13 -9.47
CA ARG A 242 -17.45 7.34 -8.15
C ARG A 242 -18.96 7.48 -8.26
N MET A 243 -19.45 8.33 -9.14
CA MET A 243 -20.87 8.55 -9.34
C MET A 243 -21.59 7.29 -9.84
N ILE A 244 -20.97 6.53 -10.74
CA ILE A 244 -21.52 5.27 -11.24
C ILE A 244 -21.65 4.26 -10.09
N CYS A 245 -20.63 4.13 -9.24
CA CYS A 245 -20.70 3.26 -8.08
C CYS A 245 -21.81 3.68 -7.10
N GLU A 246 -21.95 4.97 -6.82
CA GLU A 246 -23.00 5.48 -5.93
C GLU A 246 -24.42 5.17 -6.44
N ILE A 247 -24.61 5.13 -7.76
CA ILE A 247 -25.91 4.83 -8.37
C ILE A 247 -26.16 3.31 -8.47
N VAL A 248 -25.15 2.55 -8.89
CA VAL A 248 -25.31 1.14 -9.29
C VAL A 248 -24.98 0.17 -8.17
N CYS A 249 -23.97 0.46 -7.38
CA CYS A 249 -23.47 -0.38 -6.29
C CYS A 249 -23.05 0.48 -5.08
N PRO A 250 -24.02 1.18 -4.46
CA PRO A 250 -23.74 2.01 -3.29
C PRO A 250 -23.09 1.15 -2.18
N GLY A 251 -22.11 1.72 -1.50
CA GLY A 251 -21.30 1.01 -0.50
C GLY A 251 -20.02 0.38 -1.03
N VAL A 252 -19.83 0.27 -2.33
CA VAL A 252 -18.53 -0.06 -2.92
C VAL A 252 -17.60 1.15 -2.83
N LEU A 253 -16.39 0.93 -2.35
CA LEU A 253 -15.38 1.96 -2.18
C LEU A 253 -14.39 1.97 -3.35
N LEU A 254 -13.92 3.16 -3.71
CA LEU A 254 -12.79 3.35 -4.62
C LEU A 254 -11.54 3.71 -3.82
N LEU A 255 -10.50 2.90 -3.96
CA LEU A 255 -9.18 3.13 -3.42
C LEU A 255 -8.24 3.47 -4.58
N GLY A 256 -7.72 4.68 -4.63
CA GLY A 256 -6.82 5.13 -5.70
C GLY A 256 -5.36 4.89 -5.34
N GLU A 257 -4.59 4.33 -6.28
CA GLU A 257 -3.15 4.30 -6.19
C GLU A 257 -2.57 5.54 -6.88
N VAL A 258 -2.02 6.44 -6.09
CA VAL A 258 -1.39 7.68 -6.54
C VAL A 258 -0.04 7.82 -5.84
N VAL A 259 1.02 7.33 -6.48
CA VAL A 259 2.39 7.40 -5.95
C VAL A 259 3.05 8.67 -6.46
N MET A 260 2.73 9.77 -5.82
CA MET A 260 3.17 11.13 -6.16
C MET A 260 3.45 11.91 -4.88
N GLU A 261 4.00 13.10 -5.03
CA GLU A 261 4.13 14.06 -3.92
C GLU A 261 2.75 14.46 -3.36
N PRO A 262 2.64 14.82 -2.08
CA PRO A 262 1.36 15.05 -1.40
C PRO A 262 0.41 16.00 -2.10
N GLU A 263 0.94 17.04 -2.73
CA GLU A 263 0.16 18.04 -3.48
C GLU A 263 -0.60 17.43 -4.67
N LYS A 264 -0.10 16.32 -5.21
CA LYS A 264 -0.72 15.59 -6.32
C LYS A 264 -1.63 14.47 -5.85
N VAL A 265 -1.41 13.94 -4.66
CA VAL A 265 -2.22 12.86 -4.07
C VAL A 265 -3.58 13.38 -3.59
N VAL A 266 -3.58 14.42 -2.77
CA VAL A 266 -4.79 14.95 -2.12
C VAL A 266 -5.92 15.30 -3.10
N PRO A 267 -5.67 15.89 -4.28
CA PRO A 267 -6.74 16.19 -5.24
C PRO A 267 -7.57 14.99 -5.70
N TYR A 268 -7.06 13.76 -5.57
CA TYR A 268 -7.80 12.54 -5.93
C TYR A 268 -8.88 12.13 -4.91
N PHE A 269 -8.96 12.79 -3.77
CA PHE A 269 -10.15 12.76 -2.94
C PHE A 269 -11.29 13.59 -3.54
N GLY A 270 -10.98 14.51 -4.46
CA GLY A 270 -11.91 15.51 -4.96
C GLY A 270 -12.19 16.58 -3.91
N SER A 271 -13.45 16.94 -3.77
CA SER A 271 -13.96 17.78 -2.69
C SER A 271 -15.15 17.09 -2.03
N VAL A 272 -15.61 17.61 -0.89
CA VAL A 272 -16.81 17.08 -0.22
C VAL A 272 -18.03 17.12 -1.15
N GLU A 273 -18.16 18.18 -1.96
CA GLU A 273 -19.27 18.34 -2.91
C GLU A 273 -19.09 17.55 -4.20
N LYS A 274 -17.84 17.25 -4.57
CA LYS A 274 -17.44 16.58 -5.80
C LYS A 274 -16.42 15.47 -5.50
N PRO A 275 -16.83 14.42 -4.77
CA PRO A 275 -15.92 13.38 -4.33
C PRO A 275 -15.40 12.54 -5.50
N GLU A 276 -14.15 12.11 -5.39
CA GLU A 276 -13.47 11.17 -6.27
C GLU A 276 -13.22 9.85 -5.51
N CYS A 277 -11.98 9.51 -5.19
CA CYS A 277 -11.70 8.31 -4.39
C CYS A 277 -12.22 8.45 -2.95
N HIS A 278 -12.71 7.34 -2.38
CA HIS A 278 -13.03 7.26 -0.95
C HIS A 278 -11.75 7.22 -0.12
N MET A 279 -10.76 6.49 -0.62
CA MET A 279 -9.49 6.24 0.05
C MET A 279 -8.31 6.41 -0.91
N LEU A 280 -7.19 6.82 -0.37
CA LEU A 280 -5.90 6.90 -1.07
C LEU A 280 -4.81 6.33 -0.20
N TYR A 281 -3.77 5.76 -0.81
CA TYR A 281 -2.59 5.31 -0.09
C TYR A 281 -1.81 6.48 0.50
N ASN A 282 -1.42 6.35 1.75
CA ASN A 282 -0.56 7.32 2.43
C ASN A 282 0.91 7.03 2.11
N VAL A 283 1.29 7.23 0.87
CA VAL A 283 2.66 6.99 0.38
C VAL A 283 3.67 7.95 1.00
N THR A 284 3.24 9.15 1.31
CA THR A 284 4.08 10.20 1.88
C THR A 284 4.63 9.81 3.24
N THR A 285 3.76 9.46 4.19
CA THR A 285 4.21 9.06 5.52
C THR A 285 4.84 7.68 5.52
N MET A 286 4.47 6.80 4.58
CA MET A 286 5.09 5.47 4.46
C MET A 286 6.59 5.59 4.17
N ALA A 287 6.98 6.30 3.11
CA ALA A 287 8.38 6.50 2.77
C ALA A 287 9.13 7.27 3.86
N THR A 288 8.50 8.31 4.41
CA THR A 288 9.09 9.12 5.48
C THR A 288 9.28 8.33 6.77
N THR A 289 8.42 7.35 7.06
CA THR A 289 8.60 6.44 8.19
C THR A 289 9.93 5.70 8.09
N TRP A 290 10.24 5.13 6.94
CA TRP A 290 11.51 4.44 6.72
C TRP A 290 12.71 5.39 6.72
N ASN A 291 12.56 6.60 6.20
CA ASN A 291 13.56 7.65 6.40
C ASN A 291 13.82 7.93 7.88
N THR A 292 12.78 8.02 8.68
CA THR A 292 12.89 8.22 10.13
C THR A 292 13.60 7.05 10.81
N VAL A 293 13.32 5.81 10.39
CA VAL A 293 14.03 4.61 10.87
C VAL A 293 15.54 4.71 10.60
N ALA A 294 15.93 5.12 9.40
CA ALA A 294 17.34 5.21 9.02
C ALA A 294 18.07 6.38 9.65
N THR A 295 17.41 7.52 9.82
CA THR A 295 18.01 8.75 10.30
C THR A 295 17.83 8.98 11.80
N ARG A 296 16.85 8.33 12.42
CA ARG A 296 16.43 8.59 13.81
C ARG A 296 15.93 10.00 14.05
N ASP A 297 15.52 10.68 13.00
CA ASP A 297 15.01 12.05 13.01
C ASP A 297 13.57 12.09 12.51
N ALA A 298 12.63 12.34 13.43
CA ALA A 298 11.19 12.33 13.17
C ALA A 298 10.65 13.70 12.70
N ARG A 299 11.49 14.71 12.49
CA ARG A 299 11.04 16.06 12.15
C ARG A 299 10.27 16.12 10.82
N LEU A 300 10.77 15.45 9.77
CA LEU A 300 10.07 15.40 8.49
C LEU A 300 8.74 14.66 8.62
N LEU A 301 8.72 13.53 9.32
CA LEU A 301 7.50 12.76 9.56
C LEU A 301 6.43 13.60 10.29
N ARG A 302 6.86 14.33 11.33
CA ARG A 302 6.01 15.25 12.06
C ARG A 302 5.42 16.34 11.15
N GLN A 303 6.26 16.98 10.34
CA GLN A 303 5.83 18.01 9.39
C GLN A 303 4.79 17.46 8.39
N GLN A 304 4.99 16.27 7.85
CA GLN A 304 4.06 15.67 6.90
C GLN A 304 2.76 15.23 7.57
N MET A 305 2.81 14.70 8.77
CA MET A 305 1.61 14.37 9.53
C MET A 305 0.78 15.61 9.88
N ASP A 306 1.42 16.75 10.17
CA ASP A 306 0.72 18.02 10.39
C ASP A 306 -0.08 18.45 9.14
N ILE A 307 0.47 18.25 7.95
CA ILE A 307 -0.24 18.53 6.70
C ILE A 307 -1.46 17.61 6.56
N ILE A 308 -1.28 16.32 6.74
CA ILE A 308 -2.33 15.30 6.58
C ILE A 308 -3.44 15.50 7.61
N ASN A 309 -3.11 15.78 8.86
CA ASN A 309 -4.06 15.91 9.95
C ASN A 309 -4.95 17.17 9.84
N ARG A 310 -4.59 18.13 9.00
CA ARG A 310 -5.41 19.32 8.68
C ARG A 310 -6.44 19.08 7.59
N LEU A 311 -6.36 17.96 6.88
CA LEU A 311 -7.31 17.64 5.81
C LEU A 311 -8.70 17.31 6.38
N PRO A 312 -9.78 17.47 5.58
CA PRO A 312 -11.12 17.06 5.98
C PRO A 312 -11.17 15.61 6.47
N LYS A 313 -11.95 15.33 7.48
CA LYS A 313 -12.09 13.98 8.06
C LYS A 313 -12.76 12.97 7.12
N ASP A 314 -13.42 13.45 6.08
CA ASP A 314 -13.96 12.60 5.01
C ASP A 314 -12.87 11.97 4.13
N TYR A 315 -11.66 12.53 4.14
CA TYR A 315 -10.51 12.01 3.39
C TYR A 315 -9.84 10.92 4.22
N VAL A 316 -9.95 9.68 3.75
CA VAL A 316 -9.43 8.52 4.48
C VAL A 316 -8.19 7.97 3.78
N PHE A 317 -7.07 7.98 4.47
CA PHE A 317 -5.85 7.35 4.00
C PHE A 317 -5.78 5.88 4.38
N LEU A 318 -5.28 5.05 3.47
CA LEU A 318 -4.81 3.72 3.77
C LEU A 318 -3.36 3.82 4.25
N ASN A 319 -3.11 3.46 5.50
CA ASN A 319 -1.80 3.51 6.13
C ASN A 319 -1.14 2.13 6.08
N TYR A 320 0.13 2.10 5.74
CA TYR A 320 0.88 0.86 5.60
C TYR A 320 2.37 1.08 5.81
N LEU A 321 3.08 0.06 6.24
CA LEU A 321 4.55 0.09 6.37
C LEU A 321 5.23 -0.35 5.08
N ARG A 322 4.64 -1.31 4.40
CA ARG A 322 5.07 -1.80 3.09
C ARG A 322 3.92 -2.43 2.32
N CYS A 323 4.09 -2.64 1.05
CA CYS A 323 3.18 -3.40 0.20
C CYS A 323 3.96 -4.40 -0.67
N HIS A 324 3.35 -4.86 -1.75
CA HIS A 324 4.00 -5.74 -2.75
C HIS A 324 5.03 -4.99 -3.61
N ASP A 325 4.92 -3.67 -3.69
CA ASP A 325 5.84 -2.82 -4.43
C ASP A 325 7.05 -2.39 -3.59
N ASP A 326 7.99 -1.78 -4.26
CA ASP A 326 9.17 -1.17 -3.69
C ASP A 326 8.85 0.14 -2.96
N ILE A 327 9.76 0.57 -2.09
CA ILE A 327 9.72 1.86 -1.40
C ILE A 327 10.53 2.88 -2.20
N GLY A 328 9.85 3.90 -2.72
CA GLY A 328 10.49 5.02 -3.39
C GLY A 328 10.79 6.18 -2.44
N TRP A 329 11.93 6.86 -2.65
CA TRP A 329 12.38 7.96 -1.81
C TRP A 329 11.91 9.33 -2.32
N GLY A 330 10.61 9.46 -2.60
CA GLY A 330 9.96 10.73 -2.92
C GLY A 330 9.73 11.60 -1.68
N LEU A 331 10.81 11.95 -0.98
CA LEU A 331 10.76 12.78 0.21
C LEU A 331 10.69 14.28 -0.14
N ASP A 332 10.26 15.11 0.81
CA ASP A 332 10.26 16.56 0.64
C ASP A 332 11.68 17.13 0.78
N TYR A 333 12.45 17.04 -0.29
CA TYR A 333 13.82 17.55 -0.32
C TYR A 333 13.89 19.08 -0.32
N GLY A 334 12.81 19.77 -0.66
CA GLY A 334 12.71 21.22 -0.49
C GLY A 334 12.77 21.61 0.99
N TRP A 335 12.01 20.89 1.81
CA TRP A 335 12.03 21.08 3.26
C TRP A 335 13.34 20.57 3.89
N LEU A 336 13.83 19.40 3.51
CA LEU A 336 15.08 18.82 4.02
C LEU A 336 16.30 19.69 3.66
N GLY A 337 16.28 20.36 2.51
CA GLY A 337 17.33 21.27 2.06
C GLY A 337 17.56 22.46 3.01
N GLN A 338 16.53 22.88 3.75
CA GLN A 338 16.65 23.93 4.77
C GLN A 338 17.60 23.53 5.92
N PHE A 339 17.79 22.23 6.12
CA PHE A 339 18.73 21.67 7.11
C PHE A 339 20.06 21.23 6.50
N GLY A 340 20.34 21.63 5.27
CA GLY A 340 21.59 21.32 4.56
C GLY A 340 21.65 19.87 4.03
N ILE A 341 20.52 19.16 3.95
CA ILE A 341 20.48 17.79 3.45
C ILE A 341 20.48 17.80 1.92
N ASN A 342 21.51 17.18 1.33
CA ASN A 342 21.62 17.00 -0.12
C ASN A 342 20.88 15.73 -0.56
N GLU A 343 20.01 15.86 -1.56
CA GLU A 343 19.16 14.76 -2.05
C GLU A 343 19.95 13.52 -2.48
N VAL A 344 20.97 13.69 -3.32
CA VAL A 344 21.76 12.56 -3.85
C VAL A 344 22.50 11.82 -2.73
N ALA A 345 23.17 12.56 -1.87
CA ALA A 345 23.89 11.98 -0.73
C ALA A 345 22.95 11.31 0.26
N HIS A 346 21.79 11.89 0.50
CA HIS A 346 20.78 11.33 1.41
C HIS A 346 20.18 10.04 0.87
N LYS A 347 19.79 10.00 -0.40
CA LYS A 347 19.30 8.78 -1.06
C LYS A 347 20.34 7.66 -1.06
N LYS A 348 21.61 8.01 -1.27
CA LYS A 348 22.70 7.03 -1.16
C LYS A 348 22.79 6.47 0.26
N TYR A 349 22.72 7.32 1.27
CA TYR A 349 22.71 6.88 2.67
C TYR A 349 21.55 5.91 2.96
N LEU A 350 20.33 6.25 2.52
CA LEU A 350 19.15 5.40 2.72
C LEU A 350 19.35 4.04 2.04
N SER A 351 19.86 4.02 0.81
CA SER A 351 20.14 2.80 0.08
C SER A 351 21.20 1.95 0.77
N ASP A 352 22.27 2.54 1.23
CA ASP A 352 23.34 1.83 1.96
C ASP A 352 22.85 1.32 3.30
N PHE A 353 22.02 2.09 4.01
CA PHE A 353 21.44 1.67 5.29
C PHE A 353 20.53 0.45 5.12
N PHE A 354 19.56 0.51 4.23
CA PHE A 354 18.56 -0.54 4.08
C PHE A 354 19.06 -1.79 3.33
N THR A 355 20.19 -1.72 2.66
CA THR A 355 20.87 -2.90 2.09
C THR A 355 21.89 -3.53 3.03
N GLY A 356 22.11 -2.92 4.19
CA GLY A 356 23.11 -3.38 5.16
C GLY A 356 24.54 -3.03 4.79
N LYS A 357 24.77 -2.20 3.77
CA LYS A 357 26.11 -1.72 3.38
C LYS A 357 26.64 -0.62 4.29
N TYR A 358 25.76 0.14 4.92
CA TYR A 358 26.16 1.13 5.90
C TYR A 358 26.64 0.42 7.17
N GLU A 359 27.79 0.84 7.69
CA GLU A 359 28.40 0.23 8.88
C GLU A 359 27.43 0.24 10.07
N ASN A 360 27.28 -0.91 10.71
CA ASN A 360 26.38 -1.14 11.85
C ASN A 360 24.88 -1.03 11.53
N SER A 361 24.48 -0.99 10.27
CA SER A 361 23.05 -1.05 9.92
C SER A 361 22.44 -2.39 10.33
N PHE A 362 21.32 -2.34 11.02
CA PHE A 362 20.53 -3.52 11.35
C PHE A 362 19.64 -4.00 10.19
N ALA A 363 19.44 -3.20 9.15
CA ALA A 363 18.53 -3.50 8.05
C ALA A 363 19.14 -4.47 7.03
N ARG A 364 18.26 -5.30 6.43
CA ARG A 364 18.60 -6.16 5.30
C ARG A 364 17.54 -6.02 4.22
N GLY A 365 17.96 -5.65 3.04
CA GLY A 365 17.12 -5.47 1.88
C GLY A 365 17.93 -5.40 0.59
N GLU A 366 17.25 -5.22 -0.54
CA GLU A 366 17.86 -5.09 -1.85
C GLU A 366 17.29 -3.89 -2.61
N LEU A 367 18.01 -3.42 -3.61
CA LEU A 367 17.58 -2.31 -4.45
C LEU A 367 16.88 -2.81 -5.71
N TYR A 368 15.91 -2.05 -6.17
CA TYR A 368 15.21 -2.24 -7.43
C TYR A 368 15.30 -0.96 -8.27
N ASN A 369 15.44 -1.13 -9.59
CA ASN A 369 15.50 -0.03 -10.56
C ASN A 369 16.48 1.09 -10.14
N ALA A 370 17.70 0.71 -9.74
CA ALA A 370 18.75 1.65 -9.37
C ALA A 370 19.26 2.43 -10.58
N ASP A 371 19.32 3.76 -10.45
CA ASP A 371 19.91 4.65 -11.44
C ASP A 371 21.22 5.24 -10.92
N PRO A 372 22.37 4.77 -11.43
CA PRO A 372 23.67 5.28 -11.00
C PRO A 372 23.90 6.76 -11.30
N ALA A 373 23.20 7.33 -12.29
CA ALA A 373 23.38 8.71 -12.70
C ALA A 373 22.73 9.70 -11.73
N SER A 374 21.52 9.40 -11.25
CA SER A 374 20.79 10.25 -10.28
C SER A 374 21.01 9.82 -8.83
N GLY A 375 21.55 8.61 -8.60
CA GLY A 375 21.61 7.99 -7.28
C GLY A 375 20.25 7.50 -6.78
N ASP A 376 19.21 7.62 -7.59
CA ASP A 376 17.87 7.14 -7.24
C ASP A 376 17.83 5.62 -7.29
N ALA A 377 17.20 5.04 -6.29
CA ALA A 377 16.98 3.59 -6.19
C ALA A 377 15.77 3.34 -5.31
N ARG A 378 15.09 2.22 -5.57
CA ARG A 378 13.92 1.83 -4.80
C ARG A 378 14.29 0.69 -3.87
N GLN A 379 13.74 0.70 -2.67
CA GLN A 379 14.08 -0.24 -1.62
C GLN A 379 13.07 -1.39 -1.57
N CYS A 380 13.59 -2.62 -1.53
CA CYS A 380 12.82 -3.85 -1.31
C CYS A 380 13.21 -4.50 0.01
N GLY A 381 12.24 -5.11 0.68
CA GLY A 381 12.43 -5.86 1.91
C GLY A 381 11.13 -6.01 2.70
N THR A 382 11.08 -7.04 3.55
CA THR A 382 9.99 -7.20 4.52
C THR A 382 10.21 -6.27 5.71
N THR A 383 9.15 -5.92 6.43
CA THR A 383 9.27 -5.10 7.64
C THR A 383 10.24 -5.70 8.66
N ALA A 384 10.15 -7.01 8.89
CA ALA A 384 11.04 -7.73 9.81
C ALA A 384 12.52 -7.59 9.41
N SER A 385 12.83 -7.74 8.14
CA SER A 385 14.20 -7.63 7.64
C SER A 385 14.73 -6.19 7.66
N LEU A 386 13.88 -5.22 7.34
CA LEU A 386 14.26 -3.81 7.31
C LEU A 386 14.41 -3.21 8.72
N CYS A 387 13.73 -3.74 9.74
CA CYS A 387 13.80 -3.22 11.10
C CYS A 387 14.75 -3.99 12.03
N GLY A 388 15.44 -5.02 11.54
CA GLY A 388 16.54 -5.68 12.25
C GLY A 388 16.31 -7.12 12.71
N ILE A 389 15.11 -7.69 12.55
CA ILE A 389 14.82 -9.06 13.00
C ILE A 389 15.69 -10.08 12.25
N GLU A 390 15.82 -9.95 10.92
CA GLU A 390 16.61 -10.88 10.11
C GLU A 390 18.07 -10.94 10.57
N LYS A 391 18.73 -9.79 10.68
CA LYS A 391 20.14 -9.69 11.12
C LYS A 391 20.33 -10.30 12.50
N ALA A 392 19.49 -9.89 13.47
CA ALA A 392 19.61 -10.35 14.85
C ALA A 392 19.39 -11.87 14.97
N ALA A 393 18.41 -12.41 14.25
CA ALA A 393 18.16 -13.85 14.21
C ALA A 393 19.32 -14.62 13.57
N TYR A 394 19.88 -14.12 12.46
CA TYR A 394 21.03 -14.72 11.78
C TYR A 394 22.27 -14.77 12.69
N GLU A 395 22.54 -13.69 13.42
CA GLU A 395 23.64 -13.59 14.36
C GLU A 395 23.38 -14.33 15.70
N LYS A 396 22.16 -14.84 15.90
CA LYS A 396 21.72 -15.50 17.14
C LYS A 396 21.90 -14.62 18.37
N ASP A 397 21.72 -13.32 18.19
CA ASP A 397 21.76 -12.33 19.26
C ASP A 397 20.35 -12.16 19.86
N GLU A 398 20.11 -12.80 21.02
CA GLU A 398 18.80 -12.79 21.65
C GLU A 398 18.34 -11.40 22.09
N GLU A 399 19.25 -10.56 22.59
CA GLU A 399 18.90 -9.21 23.03
C GLU A 399 18.61 -8.30 21.82
N ALA A 400 19.40 -8.39 20.76
CA ALA A 400 19.14 -7.69 19.51
C ALA A 400 17.82 -8.15 18.88
N THR A 401 17.50 -9.43 18.96
CA THR A 401 16.23 -9.97 18.46
C THR A 401 15.04 -9.40 19.23
N LYS A 402 15.09 -9.36 20.54
CA LYS A 402 14.04 -8.75 21.39
C LYS A 402 13.84 -7.27 21.06
N ARG A 403 14.92 -6.53 20.86
CA ARG A 403 14.89 -5.11 20.49
C ARG A 403 14.30 -4.90 19.09
N ALA A 404 14.66 -5.76 18.14
CA ALA A 404 14.14 -5.70 16.77
C ALA A 404 12.64 -6.03 16.72
N ILE A 405 12.17 -7.02 17.47
CA ILE A 405 10.74 -7.34 17.63
C ILE A 405 10.01 -6.15 18.24
N ARG A 406 10.57 -5.54 19.28
CA ARG A 406 9.99 -4.33 19.88
C ARG A 406 9.87 -3.21 18.85
N TYR A 407 10.87 -3.03 18.01
CA TYR A 407 10.84 -2.01 16.97
C TYR A 407 9.76 -2.27 15.92
N ASP A 408 9.67 -3.51 15.44
CA ASP A 408 8.64 -3.93 14.49
C ASP A 408 7.23 -3.66 15.06
N LEU A 409 6.98 -4.05 16.32
CA LEU A 409 5.72 -3.78 17.01
C LEU A 409 5.48 -2.27 17.20
N THR A 410 6.52 -1.50 17.48
CA THR A 410 6.41 -0.03 17.59
C THR A 410 6.03 0.61 16.25
N LEU A 411 6.61 0.15 15.13
CA LEU A 411 6.25 0.62 13.80
C LEU A 411 4.79 0.27 13.46
N HIS A 412 4.32 -0.91 13.84
CA HIS A 412 2.92 -1.29 13.69
C HIS A 412 2.00 -0.46 14.60
N ALA A 413 2.37 -0.22 15.85
CA ALA A 413 1.61 0.65 16.75
C ALA A 413 1.50 2.08 16.19
N TYR A 414 2.58 2.59 15.62
CA TYR A 414 2.58 3.87 14.92
C TYR A 414 1.59 3.87 13.75
N MET A 415 1.63 2.85 12.89
CA MET A 415 0.70 2.70 11.77
C MET A 415 -0.76 2.65 12.25
N LEU A 416 -1.04 1.89 13.32
CA LEU A 416 -2.38 1.76 13.92
C LEU A 416 -2.89 3.05 14.56
N THR A 417 -2.01 3.96 14.92
CA THR A 417 -2.36 5.25 15.54
C THR A 417 -2.71 6.31 14.50
N GLN A 418 -2.23 6.20 13.28
CA GLN A 418 -2.52 7.16 12.22
C GLN A 418 -4.01 7.19 11.89
N SER A 419 -4.53 8.38 11.53
CA SER A 419 -5.88 8.51 11.01
C SER A 419 -6.01 7.78 9.67
N GLY A 420 -7.02 6.93 9.54
CA GLY A 420 -7.25 6.13 8.34
C GLY A 420 -7.40 4.65 8.62
N ILE A 421 -7.19 3.84 7.59
CA ILE A 421 -7.25 2.38 7.65
C ILE A 421 -5.83 1.82 7.67
N PRO A 422 -5.43 1.07 8.70
CA PRO A 422 -4.17 0.35 8.71
C PRO A 422 -4.27 -0.94 7.90
N VAL A 423 -3.26 -1.22 7.08
CA VAL A 423 -3.17 -2.46 6.30
C VAL A 423 -1.77 -3.06 6.46
N ILE A 424 -1.72 -4.31 6.87
CA ILE A 424 -0.48 -5.09 6.97
C ILE A 424 -0.25 -5.90 5.70
N TYR A 425 1.01 -6.22 5.41
CA TYR A 425 1.32 -7.20 4.38
C TYR A 425 1.40 -8.60 5.01
N SER A 426 0.75 -9.59 4.36
CA SER A 426 0.73 -10.98 4.82
C SER A 426 2.15 -11.50 5.10
N GLY A 427 2.35 -12.03 6.28
CA GLY A 427 3.64 -12.47 6.80
C GLY A 427 4.26 -11.51 7.82
N ASP A 428 3.95 -10.22 7.77
CA ASP A 428 4.46 -9.26 8.77
C ASP A 428 3.94 -9.56 10.18
N GLU A 429 2.75 -10.12 10.30
CA GLU A 429 2.14 -10.52 11.58
C GLU A 429 2.89 -11.64 12.30
N ILE A 430 3.73 -12.38 11.57
CA ILE A 430 4.60 -13.44 12.14
C ILE A 430 6.10 -13.11 12.02
N GLY A 431 6.44 -11.90 11.62
CA GLY A 431 7.83 -11.49 11.45
C GLY A 431 8.56 -12.18 10.30
N GLN A 432 7.85 -12.44 9.20
CA GLN A 432 8.44 -13.11 8.04
C GLN A 432 9.55 -12.26 7.42
N GLU A 433 10.69 -12.91 7.17
CA GLU A 433 11.89 -12.29 6.62
C GLU A 433 11.90 -12.29 5.09
N ASN A 434 12.91 -11.63 4.51
CA ASN A 434 13.16 -11.63 3.08
C ASN A 434 13.31 -13.05 2.52
N ASP A 435 12.83 -13.25 1.31
CA ASP A 435 13.00 -14.49 0.54
C ASP A 435 14.04 -14.27 -0.55
N TYR A 436 15.26 -14.78 -0.35
CA TYR A 436 16.36 -14.67 -1.31
C TYR A 436 16.32 -15.74 -2.40
N THR A 437 15.43 -16.73 -2.30
CA THR A 437 15.34 -17.84 -3.27
C THR A 437 14.91 -17.37 -4.66
N TYR A 438 14.29 -16.20 -4.76
CA TYR A 438 13.91 -15.65 -6.06
C TYR A 438 15.10 -15.42 -7.01
N HIS A 439 16.31 -15.25 -6.48
CA HIS A 439 17.52 -15.11 -7.29
C HIS A 439 17.81 -16.35 -8.16
N GLU A 440 17.34 -17.52 -7.75
CA GLU A 440 17.52 -18.79 -8.46
C GLU A 440 16.38 -19.09 -9.43
N ASP A 441 15.29 -18.31 -9.39
CA ASP A 441 14.14 -18.48 -10.27
C ASP A 441 14.30 -17.65 -11.55
N PRO A 442 14.43 -18.31 -12.73
CA PRO A 442 14.60 -17.59 -14.00
C PRO A 442 13.47 -16.62 -14.34
N LYS A 443 12.30 -16.78 -13.72
CA LYS A 443 11.13 -15.92 -13.95
C LYS A 443 11.08 -14.71 -13.01
N LYS A 444 11.90 -14.72 -11.97
CA LYS A 444 11.82 -13.74 -10.86
C LYS A 444 13.13 -12.98 -10.63
N TRP A 445 14.28 -13.56 -10.93
CA TRP A 445 15.60 -13.04 -10.55
C TRP A 445 15.86 -11.59 -10.98
N GLY A 446 15.23 -11.13 -12.05
CA GLY A 446 15.36 -9.75 -12.55
C GLY A 446 14.51 -8.71 -11.82
N ASP A 447 13.70 -9.10 -10.84
CA ASP A 447 12.79 -8.23 -10.13
C ASP A 447 12.95 -8.39 -8.61
N SER A 448 13.69 -7.46 -7.99
CA SER A 448 13.99 -7.49 -6.55
C SER A 448 12.76 -7.38 -5.66
N ARG A 449 11.59 -7.01 -6.18
CA ARG A 449 10.35 -6.97 -5.40
C ARG A 449 9.95 -8.36 -4.90
N TYR A 450 10.38 -9.43 -5.57
CA TYR A 450 10.16 -10.81 -5.10
C TYR A 450 10.87 -11.12 -3.78
N LEU A 451 11.85 -10.32 -3.38
CA LEU A 451 12.47 -10.42 -2.06
C LEU A 451 11.42 -10.39 -0.92
N HIS A 452 10.41 -9.54 -1.07
CA HIS A 452 9.36 -9.35 -0.08
C HIS A 452 7.98 -9.89 -0.51
N ARG A 453 7.94 -10.69 -1.58
CA ARG A 453 6.75 -11.40 -2.08
C ARG A 453 6.88 -12.91 -1.94
N GLY A 454 7.71 -13.38 -1.01
CA GLY A 454 7.91 -14.82 -0.77
C GLY A 454 6.64 -15.53 -0.32
N ASP A 455 6.62 -16.83 -0.49
CA ASP A 455 5.51 -17.67 -0.04
C ASP A 455 5.31 -17.54 1.47
N PHE A 456 4.06 -17.51 1.90
CA PHE A 456 3.71 -17.44 3.31
C PHE A 456 4.21 -18.67 4.06
N GLN A 457 4.91 -18.44 5.14
CA GLN A 457 5.57 -19.50 5.91
C GLN A 457 4.60 -20.10 6.96
N TRP A 458 3.75 -21.03 6.54
CA TRP A 458 2.76 -21.66 7.40
C TRP A 458 3.36 -22.43 8.56
N ASP A 459 4.53 -23.03 8.39
CA ASP A 459 5.30 -23.69 9.45
C ASP A 459 5.66 -22.71 10.58
N LYS A 460 6.05 -21.50 10.24
CA LYS A 460 6.28 -20.41 11.22
C LYS A 460 4.98 -19.91 11.84
N ALA A 461 3.91 -19.81 11.05
CA ALA A 461 2.60 -19.40 11.56
C ALA A 461 2.04 -20.37 12.62
N GLU A 462 2.40 -21.64 12.58
CA GLU A 462 2.06 -22.62 13.62
C GLU A 462 2.65 -22.26 14.98
N LEU A 463 3.76 -21.51 15.00
CA LEU A 463 4.42 -21.04 16.22
C LEU A 463 3.82 -19.74 16.79
N ARG A 464 2.80 -19.17 16.17
CA ARG A 464 2.24 -17.86 16.53
C ARG A 464 1.73 -17.72 17.97
N HIS A 465 1.53 -18.82 18.67
CA HIS A 465 1.18 -18.85 20.09
C HIS A 465 2.29 -19.39 20.99
N THR A 466 3.47 -19.65 20.42
CA THR A 466 4.63 -20.16 21.16
C THR A 466 5.48 -19.00 21.65
N LYS A 467 5.47 -18.75 22.96
CA LYS A 467 6.27 -17.71 23.60
C LYS A 467 7.77 -17.90 23.33
N GLY A 468 8.49 -16.81 23.18
CA GLY A 468 9.93 -16.80 22.95
C GLY A 468 10.35 -17.05 21.51
N THR A 469 9.40 -17.34 20.61
CA THR A 469 9.64 -17.43 19.17
C THR A 469 9.32 -16.10 18.50
N ILE A 470 9.97 -15.79 17.39
CA ILE A 470 9.69 -14.57 16.63
C ILE A 470 8.22 -14.54 16.18
N PRO A 471 7.66 -15.61 15.54
CA PRO A 471 6.24 -15.63 15.19
C PRO A 471 5.30 -15.43 16.38
N GLY A 472 5.62 -16.06 17.51
CA GLY A 472 4.80 -15.94 18.73
C GLY A 472 4.79 -14.53 19.30
N GLU A 473 5.95 -13.91 19.46
CA GLU A 473 6.07 -12.56 20.00
C GLU A 473 5.45 -11.52 19.06
N MET A 474 5.64 -11.66 17.75
CA MET A 474 5.05 -10.76 16.77
C MET A 474 3.53 -10.88 16.71
N PHE A 475 3.01 -12.09 16.57
CA PHE A 475 1.57 -12.34 16.43
C PHE A 475 0.79 -11.91 17.67
N GLU A 476 1.24 -12.31 18.84
CA GLU A 476 0.60 -11.95 20.12
C GLU A 476 0.72 -10.44 20.40
N GLY A 477 1.89 -9.85 20.11
CA GLY A 477 2.12 -8.43 20.28
C GLY A 477 1.20 -7.60 19.39
N LEU A 478 1.08 -7.94 18.12
CA LEU A 478 0.21 -7.25 17.17
C LEU A 478 -1.27 -7.47 17.51
N SER A 479 -1.67 -8.68 17.89
CA SER A 479 -3.04 -9.00 18.32
C SER A 479 -3.45 -8.17 19.54
N LYS A 480 -2.53 -7.98 20.49
CA LYS A 480 -2.77 -7.10 21.65
C LYS A 480 -3.01 -5.65 21.24
N LEU A 481 -2.16 -5.11 20.36
CA LEU A 481 -2.33 -3.74 19.85
C LEU A 481 -3.67 -3.55 19.15
N GLU A 482 -4.08 -4.50 18.33
CA GLU A 482 -5.36 -4.48 17.62
C GLU A 482 -6.55 -4.55 18.58
N THR A 483 -6.49 -5.40 19.59
CA THR A 483 -7.54 -5.52 20.60
C THR A 483 -7.73 -4.20 21.36
N ILE A 484 -6.63 -3.53 21.72
CA ILE A 484 -6.66 -2.23 22.35
C ILE A 484 -7.29 -1.19 21.43
N ARG A 485 -6.83 -1.13 20.18
CA ARG A 485 -7.31 -0.19 19.17
C ARG A 485 -8.83 -0.29 18.97
N LYS A 486 -9.35 -1.50 18.83
CA LYS A 486 -10.79 -1.76 18.67
C LYS A 486 -11.65 -1.27 19.85
N SER A 487 -11.06 -1.26 21.04
CA SER A 487 -11.76 -0.92 22.29
C SER A 487 -11.87 0.57 22.55
N HIS A 488 -11.18 1.42 21.78
CA HIS A 488 -11.09 2.86 22.03
C HIS A 488 -11.46 3.68 20.80
N PRO A 489 -12.56 4.46 20.85
CA PRO A 489 -13.00 5.32 19.73
C PRO A 489 -11.96 6.35 19.30
N VAL A 490 -11.03 6.70 20.17
CA VAL A 490 -9.94 7.65 19.85
C VAL A 490 -9.07 7.20 18.67
N PHE A 491 -9.09 5.91 18.33
CA PHE A 491 -8.38 5.37 17.16
C PHE A 491 -9.17 5.47 15.86
N GLU A 492 -10.42 5.91 15.88
CA GLU A 492 -11.19 6.09 14.63
C GLU A 492 -10.51 7.09 13.69
N SER A 493 -10.71 6.88 12.39
CA SER A 493 -10.19 7.78 11.35
C SER A 493 -10.70 9.22 11.51
N THR A 494 -11.88 9.39 12.08
CA THR A 494 -12.53 10.70 12.30
C THR A 494 -12.11 11.40 13.61
N ALA A 495 -11.29 10.77 14.45
CA ALA A 495 -10.77 11.39 15.66
C ALA A 495 -9.88 12.60 15.33
N ASP A 496 -9.92 13.63 16.15
CA ASP A 496 -8.98 14.73 16.05
C ASP A 496 -7.57 14.22 16.31
N CYS A 497 -6.62 14.60 15.47
CA CYS A 497 -5.25 14.18 15.57
C CYS A 497 -4.31 15.35 15.31
N ARG A 498 -3.29 15.50 16.14
CA ARG A 498 -2.22 16.48 15.95
C ARG A 498 -0.90 15.93 16.44
N THR A 499 0.17 16.43 15.90
CA THR A 499 1.52 16.17 16.44
C THR A 499 1.76 17.06 17.66
N VAL A 500 2.68 16.64 18.50
CA VAL A 500 3.09 17.38 19.69
C VAL A 500 4.60 17.36 19.82
N ASP A 501 5.17 18.45 20.35
CA ASP A 501 6.60 18.52 20.64
C ASP A 501 6.94 17.62 21.83
N THR A 502 7.95 16.78 21.65
CA THR A 502 8.43 15.85 22.67
C THR A 502 9.76 16.29 23.30
N TRP A 503 10.35 17.38 22.81
CA TRP A 503 11.71 17.86 23.16
C TRP A 503 12.84 16.90 22.76
N ASP A 504 12.54 15.93 21.93
CA ASP A 504 13.53 15.01 21.35
C ASP A 504 13.14 14.67 19.92
N ASP A 505 14.00 15.00 18.95
CA ASP A 505 13.71 14.83 17.52
C ASP A 505 13.65 13.35 17.10
N SER A 506 14.11 12.41 17.92
CA SER A 506 13.97 10.97 17.65
C SER A 506 12.66 10.38 18.16
N ILE A 507 11.84 11.16 18.84
CA ILE A 507 10.54 10.73 19.36
C ILE A 507 9.42 11.44 18.60
N LEU A 508 8.55 10.66 17.97
CA LEU A 508 7.30 11.17 17.42
C LEU A 508 6.23 11.16 18.51
N GLY A 509 5.58 12.29 18.73
CA GLY A 509 4.42 12.42 19.63
C GLY A 509 3.16 12.80 18.87
N LEU A 510 2.06 12.10 19.16
CA LEU A 510 0.72 12.38 18.62
C LEU A 510 -0.27 12.51 19.76
N ILE A 511 -1.21 13.43 19.60
CA ILE A 511 -2.39 13.54 20.48
C ILE A 511 -3.63 13.28 19.64
N LYS A 512 -4.46 12.34 20.09
CA LYS A 512 -5.77 12.04 19.48
C LYS A 512 -6.88 12.23 20.50
N GLU A 513 -8.00 12.76 20.04
CA GLU A 513 -9.16 13.02 20.90
C GLU A 513 -10.46 12.63 20.17
N LYS A 514 -11.32 11.88 20.86
CA LYS A 514 -12.67 11.57 20.42
C LYS A 514 -13.53 11.07 21.58
N ASN A 515 -14.80 11.50 21.61
CA ASN A 515 -15.80 11.02 22.57
C ASN A 515 -15.35 11.08 24.03
N GLY A 516 -14.60 12.12 24.40
CA GLY A 516 -14.09 12.31 25.76
C GLY A 516 -12.82 11.51 26.09
N GLU A 517 -12.34 10.69 25.18
CA GLU A 517 -11.03 10.05 25.29
C GLU A 517 -9.93 10.95 24.74
N LYS A 518 -8.78 10.98 25.42
CA LYS A 518 -7.55 11.65 24.97
C LYS A 518 -6.38 10.69 25.06
N LEU A 519 -5.74 10.47 23.93
CA LEU A 519 -4.57 9.60 23.79
C LEU A 519 -3.33 10.43 23.47
N VAL A 520 -2.25 10.19 24.22
CA VAL A 520 -0.90 10.67 23.88
C VAL A 520 -0.10 9.45 23.43
N ALA A 521 0.23 9.38 22.17
CA ALA A 521 1.02 8.28 21.60
C ALA A 521 2.45 8.73 21.36
N LEU A 522 3.43 7.96 21.87
CA LEU A 522 4.85 8.28 21.81
C LEU A 522 5.61 7.12 21.19
N PHE A 523 6.46 7.43 20.20
CA PHE A 523 7.24 6.44 19.43
C PHE A 523 8.70 6.83 19.39
N ASN A 524 9.58 5.99 19.96
CA ASN A 524 11.01 6.20 19.98
C ASN A 524 11.69 5.48 18.80
N PHE A 525 12.17 6.25 17.82
CA PHE A 525 12.91 5.73 16.66
C PHE A 525 14.40 5.56 16.91
N SER A 526 14.86 5.76 18.13
CA SER A 526 16.28 5.67 18.51
C SER A 526 16.62 4.31 19.12
N GLU A 527 17.84 3.87 18.91
CA GLU A 527 18.47 2.71 19.59
C GLU A 527 18.78 2.96 21.06
N TYR A 528 18.52 4.16 21.55
CA TYR A 528 18.75 4.54 22.95
C TYR A 528 17.44 4.80 23.67
N ASP A 529 17.45 4.55 25.00
CA ASP A 529 16.37 5.02 25.86
C ASP A 529 16.34 6.54 25.82
N LYS A 530 15.13 7.10 25.67
CA LYS A 530 14.91 8.53 25.52
C LYS A 530 13.84 9.02 26.49
N VAL A 531 13.82 10.32 26.73
CA VAL A 531 12.83 10.98 27.58
C VAL A 531 12.00 11.93 26.73
N ALA A 532 10.68 11.75 26.75
CA ALA A 532 9.73 12.68 26.16
C ALA A 532 9.15 13.61 27.22
N TRP A 533 8.96 14.85 26.85
CA TRP A 533 8.36 15.86 27.72
C TRP A 533 7.23 16.60 27.00
N ILE A 534 5.98 16.32 27.40
CA ILE A 534 4.80 16.95 26.79
C ILE A 534 4.33 18.10 27.67
N ASN A 535 4.71 19.32 27.34
CA ASN A 535 4.43 20.50 28.14
C ASN A 535 2.93 20.81 28.32
N GLU A 536 2.15 20.52 27.28
CA GLU A 536 0.72 20.82 27.24
C GLU A 536 -0.12 19.88 28.11
N GLU A 537 0.47 18.77 28.54
CA GLU A 537 -0.25 17.71 29.25
C GLU A 537 0.22 17.59 30.69
N ASP A 538 -0.75 17.44 31.58
CA ASP A 538 -0.54 17.20 32.99
C ASP A 538 -1.42 16.06 33.50
N GLY A 539 -1.13 15.59 34.71
CA GLY A 539 -1.87 14.51 35.35
C GLY A 539 -1.40 13.12 34.95
N MET A 540 -2.17 12.15 35.42
CA MET A 540 -1.83 10.74 35.24
C MET A 540 -2.49 10.16 33.99
N TYR A 541 -1.71 9.35 33.29
CA TYR A 541 -2.11 8.58 32.13
C TYR A 541 -1.88 7.10 32.39
N GLU A 542 -2.68 6.27 31.75
CA GLU A 542 -2.45 4.83 31.69
C GLU A 542 -1.91 4.44 30.33
N ASP A 543 -0.75 3.79 30.27
CA ASP A 543 -0.30 3.15 29.05
C ASP A 543 -1.17 1.93 28.76
N LEU A 544 -1.94 1.98 27.68
CA LEU A 544 -2.85 0.91 27.28
C LEU A 544 -2.11 -0.40 26.94
N ILE A 545 -0.84 -0.31 26.55
CA ILE A 545 -0.04 -1.48 26.15
C ILE A 545 0.49 -2.21 27.37
N SER A 546 1.06 -1.50 28.36
CA SER A 546 1.66 -2.12 29.55
C SER A 546 0.77 -2.10 30.78
N GLY A 547 -0.27 -1.29 30.81
CA GLY A 547 -1.11 -1.05 31.98
C GLY A 547 -0.48 -0.15 33.05
N ARG A 548 0.71 0.39 32.80
CA ARG A 548 1.43 1.23 33.74
C ARG A 548 0.86 2.64 33.79
N GLN A 549 0.88 3.21 35.00
CA GLN A 549 0.52 4.62 35.22
C GLN A 549 1.74 5.49 35.11
N MET A 550 1.64 6.61 34.39
CA MET A 550 2.76 7.56 34.24
C MET A 550 2.24 8.97 33.91
N GLU A 551 3.07 9.95 34.16
CA GLU A 551 2.82 11.32 33.71
C GLU A 551 3.35 11.51 32.29
N ALA A 552 2.74 12.42 31.53
CA ALA A 552 3.18 12.76 30.17
C ALA A 552 4.44 13.65 30.16
N ARG A 553 4.87 14.14 31.30
CA ARG A 553 6.11 14.92 31.49
C ARG A 553 7.22 14.03 32.03
N GLY A 554 8.33 13.91 31.30
CA GLY A 554 9.46 13.08 31.71
C GLY A 554 9.24 11.59 31.50
N VAL A 555 8.51 11.20 30.45
CA VAL A 555 8.28 9.80 30.10
C VAL A 555 9.56 9.16 29.57
N GLN A 556 10.06 8.14 30.26
CA GLN A 556 11.18 7.33 29.76
C GLN A 556 10.66 6.26 28.79
N ILE A 557 11.10 6.33 27.54
CA ILE A 557 10.70 5.40 26.49
C ILE A 557 11.90 4.54 26.13
N PRO A 558 11.81 3.21 26.26
CA PRO A 558 12.94 2.33 25.93
C PRO A 558 13.31 2.46 24.44
N ALA A 559 14.56 2.09 24.14
CA ALA A 559 15.03 2.03 22.76
C ALA A 559 14.03 1.31 21.87
N PHE A 560 13.67 1.92 20.73
CA PHE A 560 12.70 1.38 19.78
C PHE A 560 11.31 1.06 20.37
N GLY A 561 10.96 1.68 21.50
CA GLY A 561 9.69 1.43 22.18
C GLY A 561 8.63 2.49 21.92
N CYS A 562 7.43 2.23 22.40
CA CYS A 562 6.30 3.14 22.30
C CYS A 562 5.38 3.06 23.51
N TYR A 563 4.56 4.09 23.69
CA TYR A 563 3.47 4.11 24.65
C TYR A 563 2.17 4.66 24.02
N TRP A 564 1.06 4.11 24.43
CA TRP A 564 -0.28 4.64 24.20
C TRP A 564 -0.87 5.13 25.52
N LEU A 565 -0.66 6.38 25.84
CA LEU A 565 -1.05 6.98 27.10
C LEU A 565 -2.48 7.53 27.00
N LEU A 566 -3.44 6.89 27.66
CA LEU A 566 -4.81 7.36 27.74
C LEU A 566 -5.01 8.16 29.02
N LYS A 567 -5.61 9.36 28.91
CA LYS A 567 -5.91 10.21 30.07
C LYS A 567 -7.01 9.58 30.89
N LYS A 568 -6.83 9.53 32.20
CA LYS A 568 -7.84 9.07 33.15
C LYS A 568 -8.84 10.15 33.53
#